data_2d404c7f2c733019fbff8d307cd4e331
#
_entry.id   2d404c7f2c733019fbff8d307cd4e331
#
_cell.length_a   1.000
_cell.length_b   1.000
_cell.length_c   1.000
_cell.angle_alpha   90.00
_cell.angle_beta   90.00
_cell.angle_gamma   90.00
#
_symmetry.space_group_name_H-M   'P 1'
#
loop_
_entity.id
_entity.type
_entity.pdbx_description
1 polymer ?
#
loop_
_entity_poly.entity_id
_entity_poly.type
_entity_poly.pdbx_seq_one_letter_code
_entity_poly.pdbx_strand_id
1 'polypeptide(L)'
;MNTPRDDRGQPCEIAKLSGKQIGWRALGLKSITKDRLTKGEQAATEKRETWVALGGGVIGWILWQFLLSPITKPAVGDMIDLLIQVCFAIVVAMFFWYILLGWIRRGSFTRIAEIYLSQGHCAACGYLLDDLTVEADGCVVCPECNGAWQKERVGDQPNDE
;
A
#
# COMPACT_ATOMS: atom_id res chain seq x y z
N MET A 1 -12.89 -2.73 -5.05
CA MET A 1 -11.81 -2.39 -4.10
C MET A 1 -12.47 -2.02 -2.78
N ASN A 2 -12.21 -2.76 -1.67
CA ASN A 2 -12.80 -2.38 -0.38
C ASN A 2 -12.05 -1.17 0.15
N THR A 3 -12.75 -0.06 0.29
CA THR A 3 -12.29 1.14 1.00
C THR A 3 -11.96 0.78 2.46
N PRO A 4 -10.89 1.33 3.04
CA PRO A 4 -10.65 1.21 4.48
C PRO A 4 -11.88 1.74 5.24
N ARG A 5 -12.09 1.19 6.43
CA ARG A 5 -13.23 1.53 7.28
C ARG A 5 -12.73 1.99 8.63
N ASP A 6 -13.48 2.88 9.25
CA ASP A 6 -13.31 3.25 10.66
C ASP A 6 -13.85 2.15 11.59
N ASP A 7 -13.76 2.35 12.90
CA ASP A 7 -14.19 1.35 13.89
C ASP A 7 -15.73 1.19 13.98
N ARG A 8 -16.51 2.09 13.38
CA ARG A 8 -17.95 1.96 13.15
C ARG A 8 -18.31 1.29 11.82
N GLY A 9 -17.31 0.92 11.03
CA GLY A 9 -17.48 0.30 9.71
C GLY A 9 -17.82 1.29 8.59
N GLN A 10 -17.74 2.61 8.84
CA GLN A 10 -17.93 3.62 7.82
C GLN A 10 -16.69 3.70 6.90
N PRO A 11 -16.88 3.90 5.58
CA PRO A 11 -15.75 4.05 4.68
C PRO A 11 -14.99 5.33 5.00
N CYS A 12 -13.69 5.23 5.28
CA CYS A 12 -12.82 6.37 5.52
C CYS A 12 -11.56 6.29 4.65
N GLU A 13 -11.01 7.45 4.30
CA GLU A 13 -9.71 7.53 3.64
C GLU A 13 -8.62 7.58 4.72
N ILE A 14 -7.80 6.53 4.83
CA ILE A 14 -6.68 6.53 5.77
C ILE A 14 -5.52 7.34 5.19
N ALA A 15 -4.97 8.23 6.01
CA ALA A 15 -3.88 9.14 5.68
C ALA A 15 -4.12 9.80 4.32
N LYS A 16 -4.97 10.81 4.27
CA LYS A 16 -5.45 11.54 3.08
C LYS A 16 -4.34 11.81 2.05
N LEU A 17 -3.98 10.78 1.29
CA LEU A 17 -3.03 10.89 0.19
C LEU A 17 -3.75 11.63 -0.95
N SER A 18 -3.30 12.84 -1.26
CA SER A 18 -3.82 13.56 -2.42
C SER A 18 -3.59 12.74 -3.69
N GLY A 19 -4.46 12.86 -4.70
CA GLY A 19 -4.32 12.14 -5.98
C GLY A 19 -2.95 12.35 -6.65
N LYS A 20 -2.30 13.50 -6.41
CA LYS A 20 -0.92 13.77 -6.84
C LYS A 20 0.09 12.86 -6.13
N GLN A 21 -0.04 12.64 -4.82
CA GLN A 21 0.85 11.76 -4.06
C GLN A 21 0.69 10.30 -4.47
N ILE A 22 -0.51 9.88 -4.84
CA ILE A 22 -0.77 8.54 -5.39
C ILE A 22 -0.11 8.40 -6.77
N GLY A 23 -0.20 9.41 -7.64
CA GLY A 23 0.44 9.43 -8.95
C GLY A 23 1.98 9.39 -8.86
N TRP A 24 2.59 10.18 -7.98
CA TRP A 24 4.03 10.16 -7.75
C TRP A 24 4.53 8.83 -7.19
N ARG A 25 3.75 8.18 -6.32
CA ARG A 25 4.05 6.82 -5.84
C ARG A 25 3.98 5.77 -6.94
N ALA A 26 3.02 5.87 -7.85
CA ALA A 26 2.89 4.96 -8.99
C ALA A 26 4.08 5.06 -9.96
N LEU A 27 4.73 6.24 -10.01
CA LEU A 27 5.93 6.49 -10.81
C LEU A 27 7.24 6.19 -10.06
N GLY A 28 7.20 5.61 -8.86
CA GLY A 28 8.40 5.28 -8.07
C GLY A 28 9.12 6.50 -7.48
N LEU A 29 8.51 7.68 -7.57
CA LEU A 29 9.08 8.92 -7.03
C LEU A 29 8.73 9.05 -5.55
N LYS A 30 9.72 9.38 -4.70
CA LYS A 30 9.59 9.44 -3.24
C LYS A 30 8.38 10.29 -2.82
N SER A 31 7.52 9.71 -1.99
CA SER A 31 6.45 10.42 -1.31
C SER A 31 7.02 11.61 -0.51
N ILE A 32 6.47 12.82 -0.76
CA ILE A 32 6.86 14.06 -0.08
C ILE A 32 6.26 14.12 1.34
N THR A 33 5.71 13.06 1.87
CA THR A 33 5.23 13.04 3.25
C THR A 33 6.43 13.15 4.19
N LYS A 34 6.57 14.32 4.80
CA LYS A 34 7.58 14.65 5.82
C LYS A 34 7.38 13.92 7.15
N ASP A 35 6.45 12.99 7.22
CA ASP A 35 6.08 12.31 8.45
C ASP A 35 7.16 11.31 8.85
N ARG A 36 7.90 11.63 9.91
CA ARG A 36 8.97 10.80 10.46
C ARG A 36 8.46 9.41 10.88
N LEU A 37 7.21 9.35 11.30
CA LEU A 37 6.57 8.19 11.92
C LEU A 37 6.26 7.07 10.93
N THR A 38 5.85 7.45 9.72
CA THR A 38 5.47 6.49 8.67
C THR A 38 6.63 6.11 7.75
N LYS A 39 7.81 6.73 7.88
CA LYS A 39 8.97 6.47 7.00
C LYS A 39 9.43 5.02 7.02
N GLY A 40 9.46 4.39 8.18
CA GLY A 40 9.89 2.99 8.31
C GLY A 40 8.95 2.02 7.60
N GLU A 41 7.64 2.17 7.83
CA GLU A 41 6.61 1.33 7.20
C GLU A 41 6.48 1.60 5.70
N GLN A 42 6.70 2.85 5.27
CA GLN A 42 6.73 3.20 3.84
C GLN A 42 7.91 2.52 3.15
N ALA A 43 9.10 2.56 3.72
CA ALA A 43 10.28 1.90 3.16
C ALA A 43 10.11 0.37 3.11
N ALA A 44 9.49 -0.23 4.14
CA ALA A 44 9.18 -1.66 4.15
C ALA A 44 8.16 -2.03 3.06
N THR A 45 7.16 -1.18 2.83
CA THR A 45 6.15 -1.38 1.79
C THR A 45 6.75 -1.27 0.39
N GLU A 46 7.56 -0.25 0.11
CA GLU A 46 8.29 -0.08 -1.15
C GLU A 46 9.18 -1.28 -1.44
N LYS A 47 9.88 -1.78 -0.42
CA LYS A 47 10.72 -2.98 -0.55
C LYS A 47 9.91 -4.21 -0.93
N ARG A 48 8.74 -4.42 -0.31
CA ARG A 48 7.83 -5.53 -0.66
C ARG A 48 7.27 -5.40 -2.06
N GLU A 49 6.83 -4.21 -2.47
CA GLU A 49 6.35 -3.94 -3.83
C GLU A 49 7.42 -4.24 -4.88
N THR A 50 8.67 -3.87 -4.63
CA THR A 50 9.82 -4.15 -5.50
C THR A 50 10.07 -5.66 -5.63
N TRP A 51 10.07 -6.41 -4.53
CA TRP A 51 10.24 -7.86 -4.56
C TRP A 51 9.14 -8.58 -5.33
N VAL A 52 7.89 -8.12 -5.22
CA VAL A 52 6.77 -8.68 -5.96
C VAL A 52 6.92 -8.42 -7.46
N ALA A 53 7.30 -7.21 -7.85
CA ALA A 53 7.53 -6.88 -9.25
C ALA A 53 8.67 -7.71 -9.85
N LEU A 54 9.79 -7.85 -9.13
CA LEU A 54 10.92 -8.69 -9.55
C LEU A 54 10.50 -10.16 -9.67
N GLY A 55 9.80 -10.70 -8.67
CA GLY A 55 9.29 -12.06 -8.70
C GLY A 55 8.37 -12.32 -9.88
N GLY A 56 7.44 -11.40 -10.16
CA GLY A 56 6.58 -11.46 -11.33
C GLY A 56 7.34 -11.45 -12.66
N GLY A 57 8.39 -10.62 -12.76
CA GLY A 57 9.26 -10.57 -13.93
C GLY A 57 10.00 -11.89 -14.17
N VAL A 58 10.56 -12.48 -13.10
CA VAL A 58 11.24 -13.78 -13.17
C VAL A 58 10.26 -14.88 -13.60
N ILE A 59 9.07 -14.91 -13.04
CA ILE A 59 8.02 -15.87 -13.42
C ILE A 59 7.65 -15.68 -14.89
N GLY A 60 7.45 -14.46 -15.35
CA GLY A 60 7.16 -14.15 -16.75
C GLY A 60 8.28 -14.62 -17.69
N TRP A 61 9.53 -14.40 -17.30
CA TRP A 61 10.69 -14.85 -18.07
C TRP A 61 10.76 -16.37 -18.17
N ILE A 62 10.54 -17.09 -17.06
CA ILE A 62 10.51 -18.57 -17.01
C ILE A 62 9.39 -19.11 -17.90
N LEU A 63 8.15 -18.58 -17.73
CA LEU A 63 7.01 -18.98 -18.53
C LEU A 63 7.27 -18.80 -20.04
N TRP A 64 7.86 -17.66 -20.42
CA TRP A 64 8.22 -17.46 -21.82
C TRP A 64 9.20 -18.54 -22.30
N GLN A 65 10.28 -18.76 -21.57
CA GLN A 65 11.35 -19.67 -21.97
C GLN A 65 10.88 -21.10 -22.18
N PHE A 66 9.96 -21.59 -21.33
CA PHE A 66 9.48 -22.97 -21.40
C PHE A 66 8.27 -23.17 -22.30
N LEU A 67 7.37 -22.19 -22.40
CA LEU A 67 6.11 -22.37 -23.12
C LEU A 67 6.11 -21.72 -24.51
N LEU A 68 6.67 -20.55 -24.66
CA LEU A 68 6.53 -19.74 -25.87
C LEU A 68 7.79 -19.72 -26.74
N SER A 69 8.99 -19.67 -26.14
CA SER A 69 10.25 -19.60 -26.87
C SER A 69 10.48 -20.78 -27.85
N PRO A 70 10.10 -22.02 -27.55
CA PRO A 70 10.22 -23.12 -28.52
C PRO A 70 9.40 -22.91 -29.80
N ILE A 71 8.32 -22.15 -29.70
CA ILE A 71 7.41 -21.87 -30.82
C ILE A 71 7.84 -20.60 -31.56
N THR A 72 8.26 -19.57 -30.84
CA THR A 72 8.55 -18.23 -31.40
C THR A 72 9.92 -18.14 -32.06
N LYS A 73 10.96 -18.74 -31.46
CA LYS A 73 12.33 -18.70 -32.00
C LYS A 73 12.46 -19.14 -33.46
N PRO A 74 11.89 -20.29 -33.87
CA PRO A 74 12.00 -20.71 -35.27
C PRO A 74 11.23 -19.82 -36.22
N ALA A 75 10.21 -19.07 -35.73
CA ALA A 75 9.38 -18.20 -36.56
C ALA A 75 9.97 -16.81 -36.78
N VAL A 76 10.58 -16.21 -35.74
CA VAL A 76 10.96 -14.79 -35.74
C VAL A 76 12.47 -14.54 -35.54
N GLY A 77 13.21 -15.57 -35.20
CA GLY A 77 14.65 -15.45 -34.90
C GLY A 77 14.96 -14.95 -33.50
N ASP A 78 16.20 -15.17 -33.05
CA ASP A 78 16.63 -14.99 -31.67
C ASP A 78 16.48 -13.55 -31.13
N MET A 79 16.75 -12.55 -31.97
CA MET A 79 16.73 -11.14 -31.54
C MET A 79 15.31 -10.63 -31.29
N ILE A 80 14.39 -11.00 -32.16
CA ILE A 80 12.98 -10.60 -32.01
C ILE A 80 12.34 -11.38 -30.88
N ASP A 81 12.65 -12.66 -30.73
CA ASP A 81 12.19 -13.49 -29.62
C ASP A 81 12.61 -12.89 -28.26
N LEU A 82 13.87 -12.43 -28.14
CA LEU A 82 14.37 -11.75 -26.94
C LEU A 82 13.57 -10.47 -26.60
N LEU A 83 13.27 -9.65 -27.61
CA LEU A 83 12.48 -8.43 -27.40
C LEU A 83 11.07 -8.75 -26.91
N ILE A 84 10.41 -9.72 -27.52
CA ILE A 84 9.07 -10.15 -27.12
C ILE A 84 9.09 -10.74 -25.70
N GLN A 85 10.11 -11.54 -25.37
CA GLN A 85 10.33 -12.10 -24.04
C GLN A 85 10.42 -11.01 -22.97
N VAL A 86 11.21 -9.96 -23.19
CA VAL A 86 11.34 -8.83 -22.27
C VAL A 86 10.01 -8.10 -22.09
N CYS A 87 9.31 -7.82 -23.19
CA CYS A 87 7.98 -7.19 -23.13
C CYS A 87 6.98 -8.04 -22.35
N PHE A 88 6.96 -9.34 -22.60
CA PHE A 88 6.10 -10.28 -21.89
C PHE A 88 6.41 -10.33 -20.38
N ALA A 89 7.69 -10.42 -20.01
CA ALA A 89 8.12 -10.41 -18.62
C ALA A 89 7.68 -9.11 -17.89
N ILE A 90 7.77 -7.96 -18.56
CA ILE A 90 7.29 -6.68 -18.02
C ILE A 90 5.77 -6.70 -17.81
N VAL A 91 5.00 -7.18 -18.78
CA VAL A 91 3.54 -7.28 -18.67
C VAL A 91 3.13 -8.19 -17.52
N VAL A 92 3.78 -9.34 -17.38
CA VAL A 92 3.53 -10.28 -16.28
C VAL A 92 3.91 -9.63 -14.93
N ALA A 93 5.06 -8.95 -14.84
CA ALA A 93 5.47 -8.23 -13.65
C ALA A 93 4.45 -7.15 -13.25
N MET A 94 3.94 -6.37 -14.21
CA MET A 94 2.91 -5.36 -13.97
C MET A 94 1.59 -5.98 -13.52
N PHE A 95 1.19 -7.11 -14.09
CA PHE A 95 -0.02 -7.82 -13.71
C PHE A 95 0.06 -8.34 -12.27
N PHE A 96 1.16 -9.00 -11.90
CA PHE A 96 1.40 -9.45 -10.53
C PHE A 96 1.46 -8.27 -9.56
N TRP A 97 2.17 -7.20 -9.92
CA TRP A 97 2.25 -5.98 -9.12
C TRP A 97 0.86 -5.39 -8.87
N TYR A 98 0.01 -5.29 -9.92
CA TYR A 98 -1.34 -4.75 -9.82
C TYR A 98 -2.24 -5.58 -8.90
N ILE A 99 -2.22 -6.91 -9.03
CA ILE A 99 -3.05 -7.81 -8.22
C ILE A 99 -2.59 -7.80 -6.75
N LEU A 100 -1.29 -7.96 -6.50
CA LEU A 100 -0.74 -8.02 -5.15
C LEU A 100 -0.68 -6.67 -4.46
N LEU A 101 -0.65 -5.58 -5.23
CA LEU A 101 -0.68 -4.21 -4.68
C LEU A 101 -1.88 -3.99 -3.76
N GLY A 102 -3.07 -4.50 -4.15
CA GLY A 102 -4.28 -4.42 -3.33
C GLY A 102 -4.14 -5.15 -1.98
N TRP A 103 -3.44 -6.28 -1.96
CA TRP A 103 -3.19 -7.07 -0.76
C TRP A 103 -2.14 -6.42 0.17
N ILE A 104 -1.01 -5.99 -0.41
CA ILE A 104 0.09 -5.35 0.32
C ILE A 104 -0.40 -4.04 0.95
N ARG A 105 -1.17 -3.24 0.21
CA ARG A 105 -1.70 -1.96 0.71
C ARG A 105 -2.69 -2.12 1.85
N ARG A 106 -3.52 -3.18 1.85
CA ARG A 106 -4.44 -3.43 2.97
C ARG A 106 -3.69 -3.60 4.30
N GLY A 107 -2.66 -4.43 4.33
CA GLY A 107 -1.84 -4.62 5.54
C GLY A 107 -1.09 -3.35 5.97
N SER A 108 -0.66 -2.54 5.02
CA SER A 108 0.00 -1.25 5.30
C SER A 108 -0.97 -0.21 5.85
N PHE A 109 -2.21 -0.15 5.35
CA PHE A 109 -3.22 0.80 5.85
C PHE A 109 -3.57 0.54 7.31
N THR A 110 -3.74 -0.72 7.71
CA THR A 110 -4.03 -1.07 9.10
C THR A 110 -2.89 -0.65 10.03
N ARG A 111 -1.64 -0.94 9.66
CA ARG A 111 -0.47 -0.54 10.46
C ARG A 111 -0.27 0.98 10.53
N ILE A 112 -0.47 1.68 9.42
CA ILE A 112 -0.40 3.14 9.40
C ILE A 112 -1.49 3.72 10.30
N ALA A 113 -2.70 3.18 10.26
CA ALA A 113 -3.79 3.60 11.14
C ALA A 113 -3.43 3.38 12.61
N GLU A 114 -2.85 2.23 12.97
CA GLU A 114 -2.40 1.93 14.34
C GLU A 114 -1.33 2.90 14.81
N ILE A 115 -0.34 3.24 13.97
CA ILE A 115 0.71 4.21 14.30
C ILE A 115 0.13 5.60 14.58
N TYR A 116 -0.82 6.06 13.77
CA TYR A 116 -1.46 7.36 13.99
C TYR A 116 -2.30 7.36 15.28
N LEU A 117 -3.09 6.31 15.49
CA LEU A 117 -3.95 6.18 16.65
C LEU A 117 -3.16 6.05 17.95
N SER A 118 -2.10 5.23 17.98
CA SER A 118 -1.23 5.09 19.16
C SER A 118 -0.56 6.41 19.57
N GLN A 119 -0.46 7.36 18.67
CA GLN A 119 0.07 8.69 18.95
C GLN A 119 -1.02 9.75 19.21
N GLY A 120 -2.26 9.33 19.43
CA GLY A 120 -3.37 10.21 19.67
C GLY A 120 -3.88 10.96 18.43
N HIS A 121 -3.48 10.54 17.22
CA HIS A 121 -3.88 11.21 15.99
C HIS A 121 -4.92 10.42 15.21
N CYS A 122 -5.85 11.12 14.57
CA CYS A 122 -6.83 10.49 13.67
C CYS A 122 -6.15 9.81 12.50
N ALA A 123 -6.42 8.52 12.30
CA ALA A 123 -5.81 7.76 11.21
C ALA A 123 -6.22 8.25 9.81
N ALA A 124 -7.35 8.95 9.67
CA ALA A 124 -7.82 9.46 8.40
C ALA A 124 -7.22 10.82 8.01
N CYS A 125 -7.19 11.80 8.93
CA CYS A 125 -6.79 13.16 8.61
C CYS A 125 -5.61 13.71 9.43
N GLY A 126 -5.16 12.96 10.47
CA GLY A 126 -4.06 13.36 11.35
C GLY A 126 -4.43 14.38 12.44
N TYR A 127 -5.72 14.65 12.65
CA TYR A 127 -6.18 15.51 13.73
C TYR A 127 -5.87 14.92 15.10
N LEU A 128 -5.53 15.74 16.11
CA LEU A 128 -5.26 15.29 17.47
C LEU A 128 -6.56 14.90 18.18
N LEU A 129 -6.62 13.69 18.74
CA LEU A 129 -7.83 13.11 19.34
C LEU A 129 -7.81 13.08 20.88
N ASP A 130 -6.69 13.43 21.51
CA ASP A 130 -6.45 13.20 22.95
C ASP A 130 -7.47 13.86 23.88
N ASP A 131 -7.94 15.06 23.54
CA ASP A 131 -8.86 15.85 24.39
C ASP A 131 -10.34 15.74 23.99
N LEU A 132 -10.67 14.81 23.08
CA LEU A 132 -12.04 14.67 22.60
C LEU A 132 -12.88 13.77 23.52
N THR A 133 -14.17 14.09 23.61
CA THR A 133 -15.14 13.32 24.40
C THR A 133 -15.41 11.97 23.75
N VAL A 134 -15.45 10.93 24.60
CA VAL A 134 -15.81 9.58 24.18
C VAL A 134 -17.33 9.48 24.08
N GLU A 135 -17.86 8.96 23.00
CA GLU A 135 -19.28 8.71 22.82
C GLU A 135 -19.72 7.42 23.54
N ALA A 136 -21.04 7.20 23.61
CA ALA A 136 -21.62 6.07 24.35
C ALA A 136 -21.19 4.68 23.86
N ASP A 137 -20.70 4.58 22.63
CA ASP A 137 -20.17 3.36 22.02
C ASP A 137 -18.66 3.14 22.24
N GLY A 138 -18.03 4.00 23.06
CA GLY A 138 -16.60 3.93 23.34
C GLY A 138 -15.69 4.54 22.26
N CYS A 139 -16.28 5.12 21.20
CA CYS A 139 -15.52 5.75 20.14
C CYS A 139 -15.29 7.24 20.39
N VAL A 140 -14.14 7.73 19.90
CA VAL A 140 -13.83 9.15 19.77
C VAL A 140 -14.07 9.54 18.32
N VAL A 141 -14.89 10.57 18.08
CA VAL A 141 -15.21 11.04 16.73
C VAL A 141 -14.36 12.23 16.38
N CYS A 142 -13.66 12.13 15.25
CA CYS A 142 -12.84 13.23 14.75
C CYS A 142 -13.73 14.36 14.20
N PRO A 143 -13.56 15.62 14.67
CA PRO A 143 -14.38 16.74 14.21
C PRO A 143 -14.09 17.17 12.77
N GLU A 144 -12.92 16.82 12.22
CA GLU A 144 -12.49 17.22 10.87
C GLU A 144 -13.04 16.28 9.78
N CYS A 145 -13.01 14.96 10.03
CA CYS A 145 -13.35 13.96 9.01
C CYS A 145 -14.49 13.02 9.40
N ASN A 146 -15.06 13.17 10.60
CA ASN A 146 -16.09 12.31 11.21
C ASN A 146 -15.68 10.82 11.33
N GLY A 147 -14.40 10.50 11.19
CA GLY A 147 -13.91 9.14 11.43
C GLY A 147 -14.01 8.80 12.92
N ALA A 148 -14.58 7.63 13.24
CA ALA A 148 -14.78 7.16 14.60
C ALA A 148 -13.73 6.10 14.96
N TRP A 149 -13.03 6.28 16.09
CA TRP A 149 -11.96 5.42 16.55
C TRP A 149 -12.18 4.98 18.00
N GLN A 150 -12.00 3.72 18.30
CA GLN A 150 -12.13 3.22 19.67
C GLN A 150 -11.09 3.90 20.57
N LYS A 151 -11.53 4.40 21.72
CA LYS A 151 -10.66 5.13 22.67
C LYS A 151 -9.47 4.30 23.13
N GLU A 152 -9.64 2.98 23.27
CA GLU A 152 -8.59 2.04 23.66
C GLU A 152 -7.40 2.01 22.68
N ARG A 153 -7.62 2.36 21.41
CA ARG A 153 -6.59 2.43 20.38
C ARG A 153 -5.93 3.80 20.28
N VAL A 154 -6.53 4.83 20.91
CA VAL A 154 -6.06 6.21 20.82
C VAL A 154 -5.19 6.52 22.04
N GLY A 155 -3.91 6.79 21.81
CA GLY A 155 -2.96 7.17 22.86
C GLY A 155 -2.35 6.02 23.64
N ASP A 156 -2.65 4.75 23.29
CA ASP A 156 -2.01 3.57 23.90
C ASP A 156 -0.64 3.37 23.25
N GLN A 157 0.36 4.14 23.68
CA GLN A 157 1.75 3.77 23.44
C GLN A 157 2.07 2.57 24.36
N PRO A 158 2.45 1.40 23.82
CA PRO A 158 3.17 0.45 24.65
C PRO A 158 4.44 1.17 25.13
N ASN A 159 4.53 1.34 26.46
CA ASN A 159 5.74 1.87 27.08
C ASN A 159 6.86 0.90 26.75
N ASP A 160 7.61 1.17 25.69
CA ASP A 160 8.88 0.54 25.39
C ASP A 160 9.88 1.05 26.45
N GLU A 161 9.94 0.34 27.59
CA GLU A 161 11.08 0.38 28.51
C GLU A 161 12.27 -0.39 27.93
#